data_cf055659a335b28e570a0f689cf8d997
#
_entry.id   cf055659a335b28e570a0f689cf8d997
#
_cell.length_a   1.000
_cell.length_b   1.000
_cell.length_c   1.000
_cell.angle_alpha   90.00
_cell.angle_beta   90.00
_cell.angle_gamma   90.00
#
_symmetry.space_group_name_H-M   'P 1'
#
loop_
_entity.id
_entity.type
_entity.pdbx_description
1 polymer ?
#
loop_
_entity_poly.entity_id
_entity_poly.type
_entity_poly.pdbx_seq_one_letter_code
_entity_poly.pdbx_strand_id
1 'polypeptide(L)'
;MVDGELQIKELGPRFKLVREHFGISQKELAEALDMNQAILSKFENGGMVYARVLLDVMDYFRDRVDLNYMLQPEGYFSLDDKRAFLITDEQTNKYMTEVGEADLANVREIIGKAHQEVEDVIYRTYNKCMTEGDLDAK
;
A
#
# COMPACT_ATOMS: atom_id res chain seq x y z
N MET A 1 7.17 -1.87 27.48
CA MET A 1 6.73 -1.86 26.06
C MET A 1 5.63 -0.81 25.92
N VAL A 2 5.75 0.03 24.93
CA VAL A 2 4.73 1.06 24.64
C VAL A 2 3.53 0.36 24.00
N ASP A 3 2.31 0.71 24.43
CA ASP A 3 1.08 0.21 23.81
C ASP A 3 1.07 0.55 22.33
N GLY A 4 0.86 -0.45 21.51
CA GLY A 4 0.83 -0.32 20.05
C GLY A 4 2.15 -0.64 19.33
N GLU A 5 3.17 -1.15 20.01
CA GLU A 5 4.36 -1.69 19.34
C GLU A 5 4.06 -3.04 18.67
N LEU A 6 4.48 -3.15 17.40
CA LEU A 6 4.43 -4.41 16.68
C LEU A 6 5.43 -5.40 17.27
N GLN A 7 4.97 -6.60 17.59
CA GLN A 7 5.83 -7.69 18.02
C GLN A 7 6.07 -8.66 16.87
N ILE A 8 7.26 -9.23 16.80
CA ILE A 8 7.63 -10.21 15.76
C ILE A 8 6.63 -11.38 15.71
N LYS A 9 6.14 -11.83 16.87
CA LYS A 9 5.15 -12.90 16.98
C LYS A 9 3.79 -12.58 16.33
N GLU A 10 3.50 -11.31 16.01
CA GLU A 10 2.25 -10.89 15.38
C GLU A 10 2.33 -10.93 13.86
N LEU A 11 3.54 -10.84 13.30
CA LEU A 11 3.75 -10.84 11.85
C LEU A 11 3.35 -12.14 11.19
N GLY A 12 3.71 -13.28 11.78
CA GLY A 12 3.33 -14.58 11.25
C GLY A 12 1.83 -14.76 11.08
N PRO A 13 1.02 -14.50 12.13
CA PRO A 13 -0.44 -14.52 12.04
C PRO A 13 -1.01 -13.57 11.00
N ARG A 14 -0.44 -12.39 10.81
CA ARG A 14 -0.87 -11.43 9.76
C ARG A 14 -0.64 -12.00 8.36
N PHE A 15 0.53 -12.58 8.11
CA PHE A 15 0.83 -13.21 6.82
C PHE A 15 0.01 -14.48 6.58
N LYS A 16 -0.37 -15.20 7.62
CA LYS A 16 -1.35 -16.27 7.51
C LYS A 16 -2.69 -15.79 6.97
N LEU A 17 -3.20 -14.69 7.50
CA LEU A 17 -4.45 -14.07 7.01
C LEU A 17 -4.33 -13.61 5.55
N VAL A 18 -3.19 -13.05 5.18
CA VAL A 18 -2.89 -12.67 3.78
C VAL A 18 -2.88 -13.89 2.87
N ARG A 19 -2.21 -14.95 3.26
CA ARG A 19 -2.17 -16.20 2.51
C ARG A 19 -3.57 -16.78 2.29
N GLU A 20 -4.36 -16.84 3.33
CA GLU A 20 -5.75 -17.32 3.29
C GLU A 20 -6.63 -16.43 2.41
N HIS A 21 -6.43 -15.11 2.46
CA HIS A 21 -7.12 -14.16 1.60
C HIS A 21 -6.89 -14.44 0.10
N PHE A 22 -5.67 -14.80 -0.28
CA PHE A 22 -5.33 -15.17 -1.66
C PHE A 22 -5.67 -16.63 -2.01
N GLY A 23 -6.24 -17.39 -1.09
CA GLY A 23 -6.61 -18.80 -1.32
C GLY A 23 -5.41 -19.73 -1.50
N ILE A 24 -4.25 -19.35 -1.01
CA ILE A 24 -3.01 -20.15 -1.10
C ILE A 24 -2.93 -21.08 0.12
N SER A 25 -2.76 -22.39 -0.12
CA SER A 25 -2.56 -23.34 0.97
C SER A 25 -1.17 -23.17 1.61
N GLN A 26 -1.04 -23.55 2.87
CA GLN A 26 0.24 -23.53 3.57
C GLN A 26 1.29 -24.39 2.86
N LYS A 27 0.87 -25.54 2.30
CA LYS A 27 1.72 -26.43 1.52
C LYS A 27 2.23 -25.73 0.25
N GLU A 28 1.35 -25.09 -0.51
CA GLU A 28 1.71 -24.34 -1.73
C GLU A 28 2.71 -23.23 -1.45
N LEU A 29 2.49 -22.45 -0.39
CA LEU A 29 3.42 -21.40 -0.02
C LEU A 29 4.78 -21.95 0.41
N ALA A 30 4.80 -23.03 1.22
CA ALA A 30 6.04 -23.66 1.64
C ALA A 30 6.84 -24.22 0.45
N GLU A 31 6.17 -24.83 -0.51
CA GLU A 31 6.79 -25.32 -1.75
C GLU A 31 7.34 -24.14 -2.59
N ALA A 32 6.60 -23.06 -2.74
CA ALA A 32 7.04 -21.88 -3.47
C ALA A 32 8.27 -21.20 -2.85
N LEU A 33 8.41 -21.28 -1.53
CA LEU A 33 9.52 -20.69 -0.79
C LEU A 33 10.67 -21.68 -0.53
N ASP A 34 10.55 -22.92 -1.04
CA ASP A 34 11.51 -24.00 -0.80
C ASP A 34 11.82 -24.19 0.70
N MET A 35 10.76 -24.21 1.50
CA MET A 35 10.89 -24.41 2.95
C MET A 35 9.99 -25.53 3.44
N ASN A 36 10.34 -26.07 4.61
CA ASN A 36 9.51 -27.06 5.28
C ASN A 36 8.21 -26.44 5.76
N GLN A 37 7.07 -27.08 5.46
CA GLN A 37 5.75 -26.62 5.89
C GLN A 37 5.65 -26.45 7.41
N ALA A 38 6.34 -27.28 8.21
CA ALA A 38 6.36 -27.17 9.66
C ALA A 38 6.99 -25.85 10.13
N ILE A 39 8.00 -25.34 9.42
CA ILE A 39 8.63 -24.05 9.70
C ILE A 39 7.66 -22.91 9.38
N LEU A 40 6.99 -22.98 8.24
CA LEU A 40 5.97 -21.99 7.87
C LEU A 40 4.80 -22.00 8.86
N SER A 41 4.33 -23.19 9.26
CA SER A 41 3.29 -23.32 10.28
C SER A 41 3.70 -22.70 11.61
N LYS A 42 4.95 -22.93 12.05
CA LYS A 42 5.49 -22.32 13.26
C LYS A 42 5.50 -20.79 13.16
N PHE A 43 5.93 -20.24 12.02
CA PHE A 43 5.92 -18.81 11.76
C PHE A 43 4.50 -18.23 11.82
N GLU A 44 3.56 -18.82 11.11
CA GLU A 44 2.16 -18.37 11.05
C GLU A 44 1.43 -18.44 12.40
N ASN A 45 1.88 -19.28 13.30
CA ASN A 45 1.36 -19.38 14.67
C ASN A 45 2.09 -18.49 15.68
N GLY A 46 2.95 -17.61 15.22
CA GLY A 46 3.67 -16.65 16.08
C GLY A 46 4.89 -17.25 16.76
N GLY A 47 5.38 -18.40 16.32
CA GLY A 47 6.57 -19.02 16.84
C GLY A 47 7.85 -18.35 16.36
N MET A 48 8.93 -18.54 17.11
CA MET A 48 10.24 -18.02 16.74
C MET A 48 10.83 -18.82 15.57
N VAL A 49 11.21 -18.10 14.53
CA VAL A 49 11.87 -18.62 13.33
C VAL A 49 13.06 -17.76 12.97
N TYR A 50 13.92 -18.26 12.08
CA TYR A 50 15.01 -17.45 11.55
C TYR A 50 14.46 -16.27 10.72
N ALA A 51 15.15 -15.15 10.78
CA ALA A 51 14.79 -13.93 10.04
C ALA A 51 14.60 -14.19 8.54
N ARG A 52 15.34 -15.14 7.97
CA ARG A 52 15.19 -15.55 6.57
C ARG A 52 13.77 -15.99 6.22
N VAL A 53 13.11 -16.73 7.12
CA VAL A 53 11.72 -17.17 6.90
C VAL A 53 10.78 -15.98 6.75
N LEU A 54 10.91 -14.99 7.63
CA LEU A 54 10.15 -13.74 7.55
C LEU A 54 10.43 -13.01 6.24
N LEU A 55 11.70 -12.86 5.87
CA LEU A 55 12.10 -12.16 4.65
C LEU A 55 11.59 -12.87 3.39
N ASP A 56 11.65 -14.19 3.34
CA ASP A 56 11.16 -14.98 2.20
C ASP A 56 9.64 -14.83 2.05
N VAL A 57 8.88 -14.85 3.14
CA VAL A 57 7.42 -14.62 3.12
C VAL A 57 7.09 -13.18 2.70
N MET A 58 7.79 -12.20 3.23
CA MET A 58 7.61 -10.80 2.84
C MET A 58 7.91 -10.59 1.36
N ASP A 59 8.99 -11.16 0.85
CA ASP A 59 9.36 -11.06 -0.56
C ASP A 59 8.32 -11.69 -1.48
N TYR A 60 7.75 -12.83 -1.08
CA TYR A 60 6.68 -13.49 -1.85
C TYR A 60 5.45 -12.60 -2.04
N PHE A 61 5.06 -11.86 -1.01
CA PHE A 61 3.86 -11.02 -1.04
C PHE A 61 4.11 -9.55 -1.39
N ARG A 62 5.36 -9.14 -1.58
CA ARG A 62 5.75 -7.72 -1.76
C ARG A 62 5.01 -7.00 -2.90
N ASP A 63 4.63 -7.71 -3.95
CA ASP A 63 3.95 -7.13 -5.12
C ASP A 63 2.42 -7.10 -4.98
N ARG A 64 1.87 -7.69 -3.92
CA ARG A 64 0.43 -7.79 -3.68
C ARG A 64 -0.04 -7.07 -2.43
N VAL A 65 0.85 -6.87 -1.48
CA VAL A 65 0.56 -6.37 -0.15
C VAL A 65 1.43 -5.16 0.15
N ASP A 66 0.86 -4.14 0.76
CA ASP A 66 1.64 -3.02 1.28
C ASP A 66 2.36 -3.46 2.56
N LEU A 67 3.66 -3.73 2.43
CA LEU A 67 4.48 -4.19 3.56
C LEU A 67 4.57 -3.15 4.67
N ASN A 68 4.55 -1.86 4.36
CA ASN A 68 4.54 -0.82 5.37
C ASN A 68 3.25 -0.88 6.21
N TYR A 69 2.12 -1.15 5.55
CA TYR A 69 0.85 -1.34 6.25
C TYR A 69 0.84 -2.62 7.10
N MET A 70 1.46 -3.69 6.61
CA MET A 70 1.62 -4.96 7.36
C MET A 70 2.42 -4.80 8.64
N LEU A 71 3.28 -3.79 8.73
CA LEU A 71 4.13 -3.50 9.89
C LEU A 71 3.49 -2.51 10.87
N GLN A 72 2.23 -2.12 10.68
CA GLN A 72 1.53 -1.24 11.61
C GLN A 72 1.40 -1.88 13.01
N PRO A 73 1.47 -1.07 14.08
CA PRO A 73 1.24 -1.56 15.44
C PRO A 73 -0.11 -2.25 15.59
N GLU A 74 -0.22 -3.10 16.61
CA GLU A 74 -1.50 -3.72 16.99
C GLU A 74 -2.58 -2.63 17.17
N GLY A 75 -3.78 -2.91 16.68
CA GLY A 75 -4.89 -1.97 16.67
C GLY A 75 -5.00 -1.07 15.43
N TYR A 76 -3.94 -0.96 14.65
CA TYR A 76 -3.94 -0.21 13.37
C TYR A 76 -3.97 -1.11 12.14
N PHE A 77 -3.70 -2.39 12.32
CA PHE A 77 -3.73 -3.38 11.24
C PHE A 77 -5.12 -4.03 11.14
N SER A 78 -5.69 -4.03 9.95
CA SER A 78 -6.88 -4.80 9.60
C SER A 78 -6.80 -5.26 8.16
N LEU A 79 -7.07 -6.54 7.92
CA LEU A 79 -7.09 -7.10 6.56
C LEU A 79 -8.31 -6.63 5.76
N ASP A 80 -9.37 -6.19 6.43
CA ASP A 80 -10.54 -5.60 5.78
C ASP A 80 -10.26 -4.21 5.20
N ASP A 81 -9.15 -3.59 5.61
CA ASP A 81 -8.71 -2.32 5.05
C ASP A 81 -8.06 -2.51 3.68
N LYS A 82 -8.62 -1.86 2.68
CA LYS A 82 -8.12 -1.94 1.30
C LYS A 82 -6.67 -1.45 1.15
N ARG A 83 -6.17 -0.68 2.10
CA ARG A 83 -4.77 -0.22 2.12
C ARG A 83 -3.76 -1.35 2.33
N ALA A 84 -4.20 -2.48 2.85
CA ALA A 84 -3.34 -3.65 3.02
C ALA A 84 -2.87 -4.26 1.69
N PHE A 85 -3.59 -4.02 0.61
CA PHE A 85 -3.34 -4.62 -0.69
C PHE A 85 -2.91 -3.59 -1.72
N LEU A 86 -1.90 -3.97 -2.52
CA LEU A 86 -1.48 -3.19 -3.68
C LEU A 86 -2.42 -3.44 -4.85
N ILE A 87 -2.69 -2.38 -5.60
CA ILE A 87 -3.45 -2.49 -6.86
C ILE A 87 -2.51 -3.08 -7.91
N THR A 88 -2.85 -4.27 -8.42
CA THR A 88 -2.07 -4.89 -9.49
C THR A 88 -2.38 -4.25 -10.85
N ASP A 89 -1.45 -4.38 -11.79
CA ASP A 89 -1.66 -3.90 -13.16
C ASP A 89 -2.89 -4.54 -13.82
N GLU A 90 -3.17 -5.81 -13.50
CA GLU A 90 -4.36 -6.51 -13.98
C GLU A 90 -5.64 -5.88 -13.43
N GLN A 91 -5.67 -5.54 -12.15
CA GLN A 91 -6.81 -4.85 -11.53
C GLN A 91 -6.96 -3.44 -12.08
N THR A 92 -5.86 -2.74 -12.30
CA THR A 92 -5.85 -1.42 -12.93
C THR A 92 -6.40 -1.49 -14.34
N ASN A 93 -5.94 -2.45 -15.14
CA ASN A 93 -6.42 -2.66 -16.50
C ASN A 93 -7.91 -3.02 -16.54
N LYS A 94 -8.36 -3.90 -15.65
CA LYS A 94 -9.77 -4.24 -15.50
C LYS A 94 -10.61 -3.01 -15.15
N TYR A 95 -10.16 -2.22 -14.19
CA TYR A 95 -10.83 -1.00 -13.76
C TYR A 95 -10.89 0.02 -14.91
N MET A 96 -9.79 0.20 -15.65
CA MET A 96 -9.73 1.08 -16.82
C MET A 96 -10.61 0.61 -17.97
N THR A 97 -10.84 -0.69 -18.10
CA THR A 97 -11.73 -1.26 -19.12
C THR A 97 -13.20 -1.10 -18.72
N GLU A 98 -13.52 -1.20 -17.44
CA GLU A 98 -14.89 -1.02 -16.90
C GLU A 98 -15.30 0.46 -16.91
N VAL A 99 -14.35 1.37 -16.71
CA VAL A 99 -14.54 2.80 -16.86
C VAL A 99 -14.44 3.15 -18.35
N GLY A 100 -15.55 3.36 -19.03
CA GLY A 100 -15.59 3.66 -20.45
C GLY A 100 -14.74 4.89 -20.83
N GLU A 101 -14.36 5.02 -22.10
CA GLU A 101 -13.56 6.15 -22.61
C GLU A 101 -14.16 7.52 -22.27
N ALA A 102 -15.50 7.62 -22.24
CA ALA A 102 -16.21 8.84 -21.86
C ALA A 102 -15.94 9.25 -20.40
N ASP A 103 -15.88 8.29 -19.49
CA ASP A 103 -15.60 8.54 -18.09
C ASP A 103 -14.13 8.94 -17.87
N LEU A 104 -13.22 8.34 -18.62
CA LEU A 104 -11.81 8.75 -18.65
C LEU A 104 -11.63 10.18 -19.15
N ALA A 105 -12.35 10.55 -20.21
CA ALA A 105 -12.35 11.91 -20.75
C ALA A 105 -12.86 12.91 -19.69
N ASN A 106 -13.92 12.58 -18.98
CA ASN A 106 -14.45 13.39 -17.89
C ASN A 106 -13.45 13.55 -16.74
N VAL A 107 -12.81 12.47 -16.33
CA VAL A 107 -11.78 12.50 -15.27
C VAL A 107 -10.59 13.37 -15.69
N ARG A 108 -10.12 13.24 -16.92
CA ARG A 108 -9.04 14.07 -17.46
C ARG A 108 -9.43 15.54 -17.51
N GLU A 109 -10.66 15.85 -17.89
CA GLU A 109 -11.18 17.21 -17.91
C GLU A 109 -11.22 17.82 -16.51
N ILE A 110 -11.73 17.08 -15.51
CA ILE A 110 -11.78 17.50 -14.10
C ILE A 110 -10.38 17.77 -13.55
N ILE A 111 -9.43 16.86 -13.81
CA ILE A 111 -8.03 17.02 -13.39
C ILE A 111 -7.41 18.23 -14.08
N GLY A 112 -7.65 18.41 -15.37
CA GLY A 112 -7.15 19.56 -16.13
C GLY A 112 -7.66 20.89 -15.58
N LYS A 113 -8.96 20.99 -15.26
CA LYS A 113 -9.56 22.17 -14.63
C LYS A 113 -8.98 22.45 -13.25
N ALA A 114 -8.84 21.44 -12.40
CA ALA A 114 -8.24 21.56 -11.07
C ALA A 114 -6.79 22.04 -11.16
N HIS A 115 -6.01 21.51 -12.09
CA HIS A 115 -4.64 21.93 -12.34
C HIS A 115 -4.57 23.38 -12.79
N GLN A 116 -5.44 23.79 -13.72
CA GLN A 116 -5.51 25.18 -14.20
C GLN A 116 -5.88 26.16 -13.07
N GLU A 117 -6.83 25.80 -12.22
CA GLU A 117 -7.21 26.63 -11.07
C GLU A 117 -6.05 26.84 -10.11
N VAL A 118 -5.25 25.81 -9.84
CA VAL A 118 -4.05 25.90 -8.99
C VAL A 118 -3.01 26.80 -9.63
N GLU A 119 -2.75 26.66 -10.92
CA GLU A 119 -1.81 27.54 -11.66
C GLU A 119 -2.28 29.00 -11.64
N ASP A 120 -3.55 29.26 -11.84
CA ASP A 120 -4.13 30.60 -11.81
C ASP A 120 -3.97 31.25 -10.42
N VAL A 121 -4.18 30.50 -9.35
CA VAL A 121 -3.96 30.99 -7.98
C VAL A 121 -2.49 31.32 -7.74
N ILE A 122 -1.57 30.47 -8.15
CA ILE A 122 -0.13 30.70 -8.03
C ILE A 122 0.27 31.97 -8.80
N TYR A 123 -0.19 32.12 -10.04
CA TYR A 123 0.11 33.27 -10.89
C TYR A 123 -0.41 34.60 -10.29
N ARG A 124 -1.67 34.61 -9.81
CA ARG A 124 -2.24 35.78 -9.14
C ARG A 124 -1.46 36.16 -7.87
N THR A 125 -1.11 35.14 -7.07
CA THR A 125 -0.34 35.36 -5.84
C THR A 125 1.05 35.91 -6.15
N TYR A 126 1.72 35.36 -7.15
CA TYR A 126 3.02 35.84 -7.61
C TYR A 126 2.97 37.29 -8.06
N ASN A 127 2.01 37.63 -8.92
CA ASN A 127 1.84 39.02 -9.41
C ASN A 127 1.50 40.00 -8.29
N LYS A 128 0.69 39.59 -7.31
CA LYS A 128 0.40 40.40 -6.14
C LYS A 128 1.66 40.71 -5.32
N CYS A 129 2.49 39.68 -5.07
CA CYS A 129 3.75 39.84 -4.36
C CYS A 129 4.73 40.78 -5.12
N MET A 130 4.79 40.66 -6.44
CA MET A 130 5.65 41.51 -7.28
C MET A 130 5.21 42.96 -7.28
N THR A 131 3.90 43.23 -7.38
CA THR A 131 3.35 44.63 -7.33
C THR A 131 3.52 45.27 -5.95
N GLU A 132 3.34 44.52 -4.87
CA GLU A 132 3.59 45.01 -3.52
C GLU A 132 5.09 45.27 -3.28
N GLY A 133 5.99 44.43 -3.80
CA GLY A 133 7.43 44.63 -3.75
C GLY A 133 7.89 45.90 -4.50
N ASP A 134 7.30 46.20 -5.65
CA ASP A 134 7.58 47.41 -6.42
C ASP A 134 7.11 48.68 -5.69
N LEU A 135 6.03 48.62 -4.95
CA LEU A 135 5.53 49.70 -4.11
C LEU A 135 6.44 50.01 -2.91
N ASP A 136 7.00 48.95 -2.30
CA ASP A 136 7.92 49.08 -1.17
C ASP A 136 9.33 49.56 -1.59
N ALA A 137 9.69 49.40 -2.86
CA ALA A 137 10.97 49.86 -3.42
C ALA A 137 11.03 51.36 -3.75
N LYS A 138 9.93 52.08 -3.63
CA LYS A 138 9.82 53.52 -3.77
C LYS A 138 9.80 54.21 -2.41
#